data_58a54119ac6796af80b1cca0067e590f
#
_entry.id   58a54119ac6796af80b1cca0067e590f
#
_cell.length_a   1.000
_cell.length_b   1.000
_cell.length_c   1.000
_cell.angle_alpha   90.00
_cell.angle_beta   90.00
_cell.angle_gamma   90.00
#
_symmetry.space_group_name_H-M   'P 1'
#
loop_
_entity.id
_entity.type
_entity.pdbx_description
1 polymer ?
#
loop_
_entity_poly.entity_id
_entity_poly.type
_entity_poly.pdbx_seq_one_letter_code
_entity_poly.pdbx_strand_id
1 'polypeptide(L)'
;MNLYHRPASLFVAEFIGSPKMNLLSGHLLRAEENYALVRIGGHEISVAVDARHLQMGAQVQVGVRPEHIAVAGSGGGAGILSHLHHLERLGDSSLLYVRVGVDQPITTVKVDGSSQALFGSALTLRLLPEHLHLFDSQGMACRRTLELPI
;
A
#
# COMPACT_ATOMS: atom_id res chain seq x y z
N MET A 1 18.37 1.69 -7.69
CA MET A 1 17.15 0.94 -8.04
C MET A 1 16.66 0.04 -6.92
N ASN A 2 17.57 -0.70 -6.29
CA ASN A 2 17.16 -1.57 -5.18
C ASN A 2 16.54 -0.80 -4.01
N LEU A 3 17.04 0.41 -3.72
CA LEU A 3 16.49 1.21 -2.63
C LEU A 3 15.05 1.65 -2.89
N TYR A 4 14.68 1.82 -4.16
CA TYR A 4 13.32 2.17 -4.51
C TYR A 4 12.39 0.95 -4.44
N HIS A 5 12.79 -0.17 -5.03
CA HIS A 5 11.96 -1.37 -5.12
C HIS A 5 12.01 -2.22 -3.85
N ARG A 6 13.11 -2.15 -3.11
CA ARG A 6 13.34 -2.94 -1.88
C ARG A 6 13.90 -2.08 -0.77
N PRO A 7 13.11 -1.14 -0.25
CA PRO A 7 13.60 -0.32 0.86
C PRO A 7 13.83 -1.18 2.09
N ALA A 8 15.01 -1.03 2.71
CA ALA A 8 15.37 -1.81 3.89
C ALA A 8 14.67 -1.32 5.16
N SER A 9 14.22 -0.07 5.18
CA SER A 9 13.60 0.52 6.35
C SER A 9 12.57 1.56 5.95
N LEU A 10 11.76 1.99 6.92
CA LEU A 10 10.81 3.09 6.72
C LEU A 10 11.51 4.37 6.32
N PHE A 11 12.70 4.63 6.89
CA PHE A 11 13.46 5.83 6.55
C PHE A 11 13.73 5.87 5.04
N VAL A 12 14.23 4.76 4.49
CA VAL A 12 14.52 4.68 3.05
C VAL A 12 13.22 4.80 2.25
N ALA A 13 12.16 4.13 2.68
CA ALA A 13 10.88 4.16 1.97
C ALA A 13 10.30 5.57 1.88
N GLU A 14 10.47 6.37 2.94
CA GLU A 14 9.94 7.72 2.99
C GLU A 14 10.73 8.69 2.11
N PHE A 15 12.03 8.48 1.95
CA PHE A 15 12.90 9.44 1.26
C PHE A 15 13.18 9.07 -0.20
N ILE A 16 12.93 7.82 -0.60
CA ILE A 16 13.20 7.39 -1.96
C ILE A 16 11.89 7.36 -2.75
N GLY A 17 11.89 8.10 -3.84
CA GLY A 17 10.74 8.17 -4.74
C GLY A 17 9.93 9.45 -4.58
N SER A 18 9.21 9.79 -5.64
CA SER A 18 8.30 10.95 -5.66
C SER A 18 7.10 10.57 -6.54
N PRO A 19 5.87 10.52 -5.98
CA PRO A 19 5.57 10.77 -4.57
C PRO A 19 6.09 9.65 -3.65
N LYS A 20 6.05 9.91 -2.36
CA LYS A 20 6.56 8.97 -1.35
C LYS A 20 5.73 7.71 -1.29
N MET A 21 6.33 6.63 -0.77
CA MET A 21 5.61 5.40 -0.49
C MET A 21 4.49 5.64 0.52
N ASN A 22 3.33 5.07 0.26
CA ASN A 22 2.24 5.08 1.23
C ASN A 22 2.54 4.06 2.33
N LEU A 23 2.24 4.43 3.57
CA LEU A 23 2.41 3.56 4.73
C LEU A 23 1.07 3.42 5.42
N LEU A 24 0.53 2.21 5.47
CA LEU A 24 -0.74 1.91 6.10
C LEU A 24 -0.50 1.11 7.36
N SER A 25 -1.02 1.58 8.47
CA SER A 25 -0.83 0.92 9.77
C SER A 25 -1.78 -0.25 9.91
N GLY A 26 -1.27 -1.36 10.43
CA GLY A 26 -2.08 -2.55 10.62
C GLY A 26 -1.50 -3.47 11.68
N HIS A 27 -2.09 -4.65 11.78
CA HIS A 27 -1.66 -5.68 12.73
C HIS A 27 -1.48 -6.99 12.00
N LEU A 28 -0.42 -7.73 12.36
CA LEU A 28 -0.14 -9.02 11.77
C LEU A 28 -1.14 -10.04 12.28
N LEU A 29 -1.87 -10.67 11.36
CA LEU A 29 -2.84 -11.72 11.69
C LEU A 29 -2.24 -13.11 11.54
N ARG A 30 -1.40 -13.30 10.53
CA ARG A 30 -0.85 -14.60 10.19
C ARG A 30 0.46 -14.43 9.44
N ALA A 31 1.42 -15.30 9.70
CA ALA A 31 2.70 -15.28 9.00
C ALA A 31 3.06 -16.69 8.55
N GLU A 32 3.22 -16.85 7.25
CA GLU A 32 3.64 -18.09 6.62
C GLU A 32 4.96 -17.87 5.90
N GLU A 33 5.53 -18.92 5.35
CA GLU A 33 6.83 -18.81 4.68
C GLU A 33 6.81 -17.83 3.52
N ASN A 34 5.71 -17.79 2.77
CA ASN A 34 5.64 -17.03 1.53
C ASN A 34 4.74 -15.81 1.59
N TYR A 35 4.00 -15.63 2.68
CA TYR A 35 3.12 -14.48 2.80
C TYR A 35 2.81 -14.16 4.25
N ALA A 36 2.35 -12.94 4.47
CA ALA A 36 1.80 -12.48 5.74
C ALA A 36 0.41 -11.92 5.48
N LEU A 37 -0.49 -12.15 6.42
CA LEU A 37 -1.82 -11.57 6.37
C LEU A 37 -1.88 -10.46 7.42
N VAL A 38 -2.29 -9.27 6.99
CA VAL A 38 -2.30 -8.07 7.83
C VAL A 38 -3.70 -7.48 7.82
N ARG A 39 -4.16 -7.06 8.99
CA ARG A 39 -5.43 -6.33 9.11
C ARG A 39 -5.15 -4.84 9.09
N ILE A 40 -5.77 -4.15 8.14
CA ILE A 40 -5.74 -2.69 8.02
C ILE A 40 -7.19 -2.22 8.12
N GLY A 41 -7.55 -1.64 9.27
CA GLY A 41 -8.94 -1.29 9.54
C GLY A 41 -9.81 -2.53 9.48
N GLY A 42 -10.84 -2.54 8.67
CA GLY A 42 -11.72 -3.68 8.50
C GLY A 42 -11.30 -4.63 7.37
N HIS A 43 -10.11 -4.47 6.81
CA HIS A 43 -9.68 -5.22 5.64
C HIS A 43 -8.49 -6.11 5.96
N GLU A 44 -8.46 -7.30 5.33
CA GLU A 44 -7.35 -8.23 5.45
C GLU A 44 -6.56 -8.20 4.14
N ILE A 45 -5.25 -7.92 4.27
CA ILE A 45 -4.37 -7.71 3.13
C ILE A 45 -3.25 -8.75 3.17
N SER A 46 -3.02 -9.41 2.04
CA SER A 46 -1.92 -10.36 1.91
C SER A 46 -0.68 -9.64 1.37
N VAL A 47 0.46 -9.88 2.01
CA VAL A 47 1.75 -9.29 1.62
C VAL A 47 2.72 -10.42 1.36
N ALA A 48 3.44 -10.37 0.23
CA ALA A 48 4.36 -11.45 -0.15
C ALA A 48 5.71 -11.26 0.53
N VAL A 49 5.74 -11.52 1.83
CA VAL A 49 6.94 -11.42 2.68
C VAL A 49 6.99 -12.59 3.66
N ASP A 50 8.17 -12.82 4.21
CA ASP A 50 8.36 -13.76 5.32
C ASP A 50 8.39 -12.97 6.61
N ALA A 51 7.31 -13.03 7.38
CA ALA A 51 7.18 -12.32 8.65
C ALA A 51 7.09 -13.29 9.82
N ARG A 52 7.55 -14.54 9.65
CA ARG A 52 7.43 -15.56 10.71
C ARG A 52 8.17 -15.22 11.97
N HIS A 53 9.17 -14.33 11.89
CA HIS A 53 9.92 -13.88 13.09
C HIS A 53 9.15 -12.88 13.94
N LEU A 54 8.03 -12.35 13.44
CA LEU A 54 7.20 -11.41 14.18
C LEU A 54 6.11 -12.16 14.96
N GLN A 55 5.66 -11.54 16.05
CA GLN A 55 4.57 -12.10 16.85
C GLN A 55 3.21 -11.80 16.21
N MET A 56 2.28 -12.72 16.36
CA MET A 56 0.90 -12.48 15.95
C MET A 56 0.34 -11.30 16.72
N GLY A 57 -0.37 -10.43 16.03
CA GLY A 57 -0.90 -9.21 16.61
C GLY A 57 0.08 -8.05 16.64
N ALA A 58 1.32 -8.26 16.20
CA ALA A 58 2.32 -7.19 16.18
C ALA A 58 1.88 -6.03 15.29
N GLN A 59 2.20 -4.82 15.72
CA GLN A 59 1.97 -3.64 14.89
C GLN A 59 2.95 -3.65 13.73
N VAL A 60 2.42 -3.42 12.52
CA VAL A 60 3.21 -3.40 11.31
C VAL A 60 2.73 -2.24 10.44
N GLN A 61 3.52 -1.90 9.43
CA GLN A 61 3.10 -0.95 8.41
C GLN A 61 3.28 -1.60 7.04
N VAL A 62 2.24 -1.47 6.22
CA VAL A 62 2.26 -1.94 4.84
C VAL A 62 2.63 -0.76 3.96
N GLY A 63 3.71 -0.92 3.20
CA GLY A 63 4.17 0.10 2.26
C GLY A 63 3.76 -0.24 0.84
N VAL A 64 3.27 0.76 0.12
CA VAL A 64 2.92 0.59 -1.29
C VAL A 64 3.17 1.89 -2.04
N ARG A 65 3.83 1.78 -3.20
CA ARG A 65 4.09 2.93 -4.06
C ARG A 65 2.78 3.39 -4.71
N PRO A 66 2.59 4.70 -4.90
CA PRO A 66 1.36 5.22 -5.52
C PRO A 66 1.02 4.59 -6.86
N GLU A 67 2.03 4.31 -7.68
CA GLU A 67 1.83 3.72 -9.01
C GLU A 67 1.48 2.23 -8.96
N HIS A 68 1.65 1.58 -7.82
CA HIS A 68 1.37 0.16 -7.66
C HIS A 68 -0.01 -0.11 -7.06
N ILE A 69 -0.81 0.92 -6.89
CA ILE A 69 -2.19 0.76 -6.42
C ILE A 69 -3.11 0.80 -7.63
N ALA A 70 -3.87 -0.27 -7.83
CA ALA A 70 -4.88 -0.31 -8.87
C ALA A 70 -6.20 0.21 -8.33
N VAL A 71 -6.96 0.94 -9.15
CA VAL A 71 -8.23 1.50 -8.76
C VAL A 71 -9.35 0.82 -9.55
N ALA A 72 -10.31 0.24 -8.83
CA ALA A 72 -11.54 -0.26 -9.43
C ALA A 72 -12.66 0.72 -9.10
N GLY A 73 -13.67 0.75 -9.95
CA GLY A 73 -14.84 1.59 -9.71
C GLY A 73 -15.62 1.13 -8.48
N SER A 74 -16.59 1.93 -8.04
CA SER A 74 -17.43 1.60 -6.89
C SER A 74 -18.14 0.27 -7.12
N GLY A 75 -18.16 -0.57 -6.09
CA GLY A 75 -18.79 -1.88 -6.16
C GLY A 75 -17.92 -2.97 -6.74
N GLY A 76 -16.66 -2.72 -6.95
CA GLY A 76 -15.75 -3.60 -7.68
C GLY A 76 -15.02 -4.66 -6.86
N GLY A 77 -15.68 -5.53 -6.16
CA GLY A 77 -15.07 -6.74 -5.63
C GLY A 77 -14.07 -6.51 -4.48
N ALA A 78 -13.06 -7.40 -4.37
CA ALA A 78 -12.11 -7.39 -3.26
C ALA A 78 -11.15 -6.20 -3.34
N GLY A 79 -10.86 -5.61 -2.20
CA GLY A 79 -9.95 -4.49 -2.11
C GLY A 79 -10.28 -3.62 -0.92
N ILE A 80 -9.59 -2.49 -0.81
CA ILE A 80 -9.82 -1.54 0.28
C ILE A 80 -10.74 -0.45 -0.22
N LEU A 81 -11.87 -0.28 0.47
CA LEU A 81 -12.79 0.80 0.16
C LEU A 81 -12.20 2.13 0.61
N SER A 82 -12.25 3.10 -0.26
CA SER A 82 -11.73 4.43 0.01
C SER A 82 -12.65 5.48 -0.59
N HIS A 83 -12.39 6.75 -0.24
CA HIS A 83 -13.13 7.88 -0.79
C HIS A 83 -12.16 8.91 -1.31
N LEU A 84 -12.43 9.42 -2.50
CA LEU A 84 -11.59 10.42 -3.14
C LEU A 84 -11.72 11.75 -2.40
N HIS A 85 -10.59 12.25 -1.91
CA HIS A 85 -10.53 13.50 -1.15
C HIS A 85 -10.06 14.66 -2.01
N HIS A 86 -9.08 14.39 -2.91
CA HIS A 86 -8.49 15.42 -3.76
C HIS A 86 -7.91 14.79 -5.01
N LEU A 87 -7.92 15.52 -6.10
CA LEU A 87 -7.39 15.09 -7.38
C LEU A 87 -6.43 16.15 -7.90
N GLU A 88 -5.24 15.73 -8.33
CA GLU A 88 -4.25 16.62 -8.93
C GLU A 88 -3.86 16.08 -10.30
N ARG A 89 -4.05 16.88 -11.33
CA ARG A 89 -3.69 16.47 -12.69
C ARG A 89 -2.29 16.95 -13.02
N LEU A 90 -1.46 16.03 -13.50
CA LEU A 90 -0.05 16.28 -13.79
C LEU A 90 0.27 16.14 -15.28
N GLY A 91 -0.73 16.32 -16.15
CA GLY A 91 -0.52 16.14 -17.59
C GLY A 91 -0.87 14.71 -18.00
N ASP A 92 0.14 13.87 -18.20
CA ASP A 92 -0.08 12.48 -18.62
C ASP A 92 -0.48 11.54 -17.48
N SER A 93 -0.46 12.04 -16.24
CA SER A 93 -0.88 11.26 -15.07
C SER A 93 -1.69 12.11 -14.12
N SER A 94 -2.32 11.46 -13.15
CA SER A 94 -3.05 12.15 -12.08
C SER A 94 -2.72 11.51 -10.75
N LEU A 95 -2.72 12.32 -9.69
CA LEU A 95 -2.59 11.85 -8.33
C LEU A 95 -3.95 11.92 -7.66
N LEU A 96 -4.39 10.80 -7.12
CA LEU A 96 -5.61 10.73 -6.33
C LEU A 96 -5.21 10.65 -4.87
N TYR A 97 -5.79 11.55 -4.07
CA TYR A 97 -5.56 11.56 -2.63
C TYR A 97 -6.82 11.00 -1.99
N VAL A 98 -6.73 9.78 -1.44
CA VAL A 98 -7.90 9.05 -0.96
C VAL A 98 -7.76 8.75 0.52
N ARG A 99 -8.91 8.60 1.19
CA ARG A 99 -8.96 8.21 2.59
C ARG A 99 -9.47 6.78 2.69
N VAL A 100 -8.64 5.91 3.27
CA VAL A 100 -8.97 4.48 3.40
C VAL A 100 -9.55 4.12 4.76
N GLY A 101 -9.58 5.05 5.69
CA GLY A 101 -10.15 4.84 7.00
C GLY A 101 -9.91 6.06 7.88
N VAL A 102 -10.59 6.08 9.03
CA VAL A 102 -10.53 7.24 9.92
C VAL A 102 -9.14 7.42 10.52
N ASP A 103 -8.48 6.29 10.83
CA ASP A 103 -7.19 6.30 11.53
C ASP A 103 -5.99 6.17 10.61
N GLN A 104 -6.21 6.21 9.30
CA GLN A 104 -5.11 6.08 8.34
C GLN A 104 -4.80 7.44 7.72
N PRO A 105 -3.53 7.68 7.38
CA PRO A 105 -3.18 8.89 6.64
C PRO A 105 -3.80 8.85 5.24
N ILE A 106 -3.79 10.00 4.59
CA ILE A 106 -4.22 10.08 3.20
C ILE A 106 -3.29 9.21 2.35
N THR A 107 -3.89 8.39 1.50
CA THR A 107 -3.16 7.52 0.57
C THR A 107 -3.10 8.19 -0.79
N THR A 108 -1.91 8.23 -1.38
CA THR A 108 -1.70 8.79 -2.70
C THR A 108 -1.68 7.66 -3.74
N VAL A 109 -2.50 7.79 -4.76
CA VAL A 109 -2.59 6.83 -5.87
C VAL A 109 -2.23 7.56 -7.15
N LYS A 110 -1.35 6.97 -7.95
CA LYS A 110 -0.97 7.53 -9.24
C LYS A 110 -1.62 6.72 -10.35
N VAL A 111 -2.41 7.41 -11.19
CA VAL A 111 -3.12 6.80 -12.31
C VAL A 111 -2.79 7.57 -13.58
N ASP A 112 -3.14 7.01 -14.74
CA ASP A 112 -2.91 7.75 -15.97
C ASP A 112 -3.89 8.94 -16.06
N GLY A 113 -3.56 9.91 -16.91
CA GLY A 113 -4.29 11.17 -16.97
C GLY A 113 -5.70 11.07 -17.50
N SER A 114 -6.08 9.91 -18.05
CA SER A 114 -7.44 9.71 -18.57
C SER A 114 -8.44 9.28 -17.50
N SER A 115 -7.97 9.06 -16.26
CA SER A 115 -8.86 8.65 -15.18
C SER A 115 -9.96 9.69 -14.93
N GLN A 116 -11.19 9.22 -14.78
CA GLN A 116 -12.35 10.06 -14.57
C GLN A 116 -12.92 9.94 -13.16
N ALA A 117 -12.06 9.80 -12.17
CA ALA A 117 -12.49 9.75 -10.79
C ALA A 117 -13.11 11.10 -10.38
N LEU A 118 -14.21 11.03 -9.64
CA LEU A 118 -14.94 12.21 -9.17
C LEU A 118 -14.76 12.40 -7.67
N PHE A 119 -14.75 13.65 -7.22
CA PHE A 119 -14.69 13.99 -5.80
C PHE A 119 -15.79 13.29 -5.01
N GLY A 120 -15.44 12.80 -3.83
CA GLY A 120 -16.37 12.12 -2.94
C GLY A 120 -16.74 10.72 -3.41
N SER A 121 -16.22 10.30 -4.57
CA SER A 121 -16.50 8.96 -5.10
C SER A 121 -15.90 7.89 -4.20
N ALA A 122 -16.64 6.80 -4.03
CA ALA A 122 -16.11 5.60 -3.41
C ALA A 122 -15.25 4.87 -4.44
N LEU A 123 -14.03 4.54 -4.06
CA LEU A 123 -13.09 3.84 -4.91
C LEU A 123 -12.58 2.61 -4.19
N THR A 124 -12.48 1.50 -4.90
CA THR A 124 -11.88 0.29 -4.36
C THR A 124 -10.42 0.23 -4.80
N LEU A 125 -9.51 0.19 -3.83
CA LEU A 125 -8.09 0.10 -4.09
C LEU A 125 -7.68 -1.36 -4.06
N ARG A 126 -6.96 -1.80 -5.08
CA ARG A 126 -6.44 -3.16 -5.16
C ARG A 126 -4.95 -3.13 -4.93
N LEU A 127 -4.51 -3.89 -3.93
CA LEU A 127 -3.12 -3.99 -3.55
C LEU A 127 -2.64 -5.42 -3.85
N LEU A 128 -1.76 -5.55 -4.83
CA LEU A 128 -1.21 -6.85 -5.21
C LEU A 128 -0.10 -7.23 -4.23
N PRO A 129 -0.14 -8.45 -3.66
CA PRO A 129 0.82 -8.83 -2.62
C PRO A 129 2.29 -8.62 -3.02
N GLU A 130 2.64 -8.88 -4.27
CA GLU A 130 4.01 -8.76 -4.76
C GLU A 130 4.51 -7.31 -4.83
N HIS A 131 3.61 -6.33 -4.79
CA HIS A 131 3.97 -4.91 -4.82
C HIS A 131 4.04 -4.29 -3.43
N LEU A 132 3.72 -5.05 -2.39
CA LEU A 132 3.64 -4.53 -1.04
C LEU A 132 4.93 -4.81 -0.28
N HIS A 133 5.21 -3.94 0.68
CA HIS A 133 6.31 -4.07 1.61
C HIS A 133 5.74 -4.15 3.02
N LEU A 134 6.40 -4.87 3.91
CA LEU A 134 5.98 -4.95 5.30
C LEU A 134 7.12 -4.51 6.19
N PHE A 135 6.84 -3.55 7.08
CA PHE A 135 7.81 -3.04 8.03
C PHE A 135 7.33 -3.36 9.44
N ASP A 136 8.25 -3.80 10.29
CA ASP A 136 7.94 -4.11 11.68
C ASP A 136 7.87 -2.84 12.53
N SER A 137 7.62 -3.00 13.82
CA SER A 137 7.50 -1.86 14.74
C SER A 137 8.80 -1.08 14.92
N GLN A 138 9.93 -1.66 14.52
CA GLN A 138 11.23 -0.99 14.53
C GLN A 138 11.53 -0.29 13.21
N GLY A 139 10.62 -0.38 12.25
CA GLY A 139 10.81 0.22 10.94
C GLY A 139 11.65 -0.61 9.98
N MET A 140 11.93 -1.87 10.31
CA MET A 140 12.74 -2.74 9.45
C MET A 140 11.86 -3.55 8.52
N ALA A 141 12.31 -3.69 7.26
CA ALA A 141 11.55 -4.42 6.24
C ALA A 141 11.65 -5.92 6.45
N CYS A 142 10.51 -6.62 6.31
CA CYS A 142 10.50 -8.06 6.21
C CYS A 142 11.00 -8.49 4.84
N ARG A 143 11.64 -9.67 4.78
CA ARG A 143 12.20 -10.19 3.53
C ARG A 143 11.08 -10.50 2.53
N ARG A 144 11.21 -10.00 1.34
CA ARG A 144 10.24 -10.24 0.27
C ARG A 144 10.41 -11.62 -0.30
N THR A 145 9.28 -12.28 -0.59
CA THR A 145 9.28 -13.66 -1.10
C THR A 145 9.08 -13.71 -2.61
N LEU A 146 8.63 -12.60 -3.21
CA LEU A 146 8.51 -12.48 -4.66
C LEU A 146 9.34 -11.29 -5.11
N GLU A 147 10.13 -11.48 -6.18
CA GLU A 147 10.94 -10.42 -6.75
C GLU A 147 10.22 -9.80 -7.93
N LEU A 148 10.18 -8.47 -7.96
CA LEU A 148 9.63 -7.76 -9.10
C LEU A 148 10.69 -7.69 -10.19
N PRO A 149 10.30 -7.83 -11.47
CA PRO A 149 11.22 -7.55 -12.57
C PRO A 149 11.65 -6.09 -12.52
N ILE A 150 12.90 -5.86 -12.78
CA ILE A 150 13.47 -4.52 -12.77
C ILE A 150 13.37 -3.91 -14.15
#